data_417fc2d98785bbb60843bfcec16004ce
#
_entry.id   417fc2d98785bbb60843bfcec16004ce
#
_cell.length_a   1.000
_cell.length_b   1.000
_cell.length_c   1.000
_cell.angle_alpha   90.00
_cell.angle_beta   90.00
_cell.angle_gamma   90.00
#
_symmetry.space_group_name_H-M   'P 1'
#
loop_
_entity.id
_entity.type
_entity.pdbx_description
1 polymer ?
#
loop_
_entity_poly.entity_id
_entity_poly.type
_entity_poly.pdbx_seq_one_letter_code
_entity_poly.pdbx_strand_id
1 'polypeptide(L)'
;MADGSPSDGRVWIVAHYASTPDRMKGSRHFDLARSLLGRGHRVTVFAAGFSHSVGREERLSGGRLYRSEMFDGIEFVWLRTVPYRGNGLRRQLNMLSFLAAFLVVQTRWRRPAVVVGSTVHPFAALGGWLAARLRGARFIFEIGDLWPQTLVDLGAMKVGSPGERLLRALEAFLVRRASVVITLLPGIQDYLDERGLPSTHVVYIPNGVDLAEFDAHADAGAAAPETVVRTLEEIRRLRAEGRFVLGYVGSFGRVNRLDVVVRAAAIAEQQAPGQVGVILVGDGPERADLERLAAGTPAALIGPAVPRQSVPAIISALDGTVVHTTATPVYRYGISFNKLFEYMAARRPTVFATQSAYDPVAVTGAGISVAPDDPEGLARAFLQLANATHEELAAMGAAGREYVTREHNMVSLGETFAAVVEGRLSPPQIPV
;
A
#
# COMPACT_ATOMS: atom_id res chain seq x y z
N MET A 1 -33.78 -14.99 26.99
CA MET A 1 -33.28 -13.70 27.51
C MET A 1 -31.81 -13.72 27.25
N ALA A 2 -31.35 -12.97 26.22
CA ALA A 2 -29.93 -12.84 25.90
C ALA A 2 -29.35 -11.84 26.90
N ASP A 3 -28.38 -12.29 27.65
CA ASP A 3 -27.60 -11.48 28.60
C ASP A 3 -26.98 -10.28 27.86
N GLY A 4 -27.51 -9.09 28.14
CA GLY A 4 -27.11 -7.81 27.56
C GLY A 4 -25.84 -7.23 28.20
N SER A 5 -24.81 -8.08 28.40
CA SER A 5 -23.50 -7.57 28.75
C SER A 5 -22.99 -6.69 27.61
N PRO A 6 -22.56 -5.43 27.88
CA PRO A 6 -21.98 -4.59 26.85
C PRO A 6 -20.83 -5.36 26.20
N SER A 7 -20.85 -5.45 24.87
CA SER A 7 -19.78 -6.08 24.09
C SER A 7 -18.46 -5.43 24.55
N ASP A 8 -17.54 -6.24 25.03
CA ASP A 8 -16.29 -5.89 25.74
C ASP A 8 -15.29 -5.15 24.81
N GLY A 9 -15.80 -4.32 23.89
CA GLY A 9 -15.01 -3.48 22.97
C GLY A 9 -13.98 -4.23 22.10
N ARG A 10 -14.17 -5.57 21.94
CA ARG A 10 -13.21 -6.37 21.15
C ARG A 10 -13.46 -6.23 19.66
N VAL A 11 -12.40 -5.96 18.94
CA VAL A 11 -12.36 -5.86 17.48
C VAL A 11 -11.37 -6.89 16.94
N TRP A 12 -11.81 -7.68 15.97
CA TRP A 12 -10.93 -8.54 15.20
C TRP A 12 -10.69 -7.96 13.82
N ILE A 13 -9.43 -7.95 13.39
CA ILE A 13 -9.02 -7.64 12.03
C ILE A 13 -8.46 -8.92 11.42
N VAL A 14 -9.09 -9.42 10.36
CA VAL A 14 -8.68 -10.64 9.65
C VAL A 14 -8.07 -10.23 8.33
N ALA A 15 -6.74 -10.12 8.30
CA ALA A 15 -5.98 -9.60 7.17
C ALA A 15 -4.75 -10.47 6.91
N HIS A 16 -4.82 -11.33 5.89
CA HIS A 16 -3.78 -12.32 5.58
C HIS A 16 -2.36 -11.73 5.55
N TYR A 17 -2.21 -10.58 4.93
CA TYR A 17 -0.91 -9.91 4.71
C TYR A 17 -0.66 -8.74 5.68
N ALA A 18 -1.41 -8.66 6.79
CA ALA A 18 -1.12 -7.66 7.81
C ALA A 18 0.32 -7.82 8.32
N SER A 19 0.95 -6.70 8.62
CA SER A 19 2.35 -6.62 9.02
C SER A 19 2.49 -5.71 10.24
N THR A 20 3.60 -5.83 10.93
CA THR A 20 3.99 -5.00 12.08
C THR A 20 5.08 -4.00 11.68
N PRO A 21 5.25 -2.88 12.40
CA PRO A 21 6.22 -1.83 12.05
C PRO A 21 7.68 -2.31 11.99
N ASP A 22 8.02 -3.39 12.70
CA ASP A 22 9.34 -4.01 12.68
C ASP A 22 9.70 -4.65 11.33
N ARG A 23 8.78 -4.63 10.37
CA ARG A 23 8.98 -5.20 9.03
C ARG A 23 9.07 -4.12 7.95
N MET A 24 9.70 -4.46 6.82
CA MET A 24 9.89 -3.56 5.67
C MET A 24 8.59 -3.18 4.93
N LYS A 25 7.43 -3.73 5.32
CA LYS A 25 6.13 -3.48 4.69
C LYS A 25 5.33 -2.43 5.46
N GLY A 26 4.43 -1.75 4.75
CA GLY A 26 3.46 -0.84 5.35
C GLY A 26 2.62 -1.54 6.43
N SER A 27 2.30 -0.79 7.47
CA SER A 27 1.68 -1.26 8.71
C SER A 27 0.19 -0.88 8.81
N ARG A 28 -0.51 -0.59 7.68
CA ARG A 28 -1.89 -0.07 7.65
C ARG A 28 -2.81 -0.64 8.74
N HIS A 29 -2.91 -1.97 8.85
CA HIS A 29 -3.80 -2.58 9.83
C HIS A 29 -3.33 -2.36 11.27
N PHE A 30 -2.02 -2.24 11.49
CA PHE A 30 -1.45 -1.86 12.77
C PHE A 30 -1.79 -0.41 13.11
N ASP A 31 -1.60 0.51 12.18
CA ASP A 31 -1.85 1.95 12.37
C ASP A 31 -3.34 2.22 12.60
N LEU A 32 -4.23 1.57 11.83
CA LEU A 32 -5.67 1.63 12.07
C LEU A 32 -6.07 1.00 13.42
N ALA A 33 -5.43 -0.09 13.84
CA ALA A 33 -5.67 -0.73 15.12
C ALA A 33 -5.26 0.17 16.30
N ARG A 34 -4.16 0.94 16.16
CA ARG A 34 -3.73 1.91 17.19
C ARG A 34 -4.81 2.95 17.51
N SER A 35 -5.56 3.42 16.52
CA SER A 35 -6.63 4.40 16.75
C SER A 35 -7.77 3.84 17.63
N LEU A 36 -7.97 2.54 17.63
CA LEU A 36 -8.96 1.86 18.47
C LEU A 36 -8.48 1.69 19.92
N LEU A 37 -7.18 1.48 20.15
CA LEU A 37 -6.63 1.35 21.51
C LEU A 37 -6.86 2.60 22.34
N GLY A 38 -6.60 3.78 21.78
CA GLY A 38 -6.83 5.07 22.45
C GLY A 38 -8.29 5.31 22.85
N ARG A 39 -9.23 4.51 22.32
CA ARG A 39 -10.66 4.53 22.61
C ARG A 39 -11.14 3.40 23.52
N GLY A 40 -10.20 2.63 24.08
CA GLY A 40 -10.48 1.55 25.02
C GLY A 40 -10.86 0.22 24.37
N HIS A 41 -10.76 0.07 23.06
CA HIS A 41 -10.99 -1.21 22.37
C HIS A 41 -9.82 -2.16 22.56
N ARG A 42 -10.12 -3.46 22.58
CA ARG A 42 -9.12 -4.55 22.49
C ARG A 42 -9.06 -5.06 21.07
N VAL A 43 -7.91 -4.94 20.44
CA VAL A 43 -7.75 -5.33 19.04
C VAL A 43 -6.91 -6.59 18.91
N THR A 44 -7.42 -7.56 18.15
CA THR A 44 -6.68 -8.77 17.75
C THR A 44 -6.61 -8.80 16.22
N VAL A 45 -5.40 -8.85 15.68
CA VAL A 45 -5.12 -8.95 14.24
C VAL A 45 -4.71 -10.38 13.92
N PHE A 46 -5.47 -11.07 13.05
CA PHE A 46 -5.13 -12.39 12.54
C PHE A 46 -4.44 -12.25 11.19
N ALA A 47 -3.20 -12.72 11.11
CA ALA A 47 -2.36 -12.61 9.93
C ALA A 47 -1.57 -13.88 9.66
N ALA A 48 -1.03 -14.06 8.45
CA ALA A 48 -0.15 -15.18 8.15
C ALA A 48 1.27 -14.94 8.71
N GLY A 49 1.87 -15.99 9.29
CA GLY A 49 3.28 -15.96 9.68
C GLY A 49 4.23 -16.03 8.49
N PHE A 50 3.73 -16.53 7.35
CA PHE A 50 4.49 -16.62 6.10
C PHE A 50 4.59 -15.26 5.40
N SER A 51 5.82 -14.78 5.17
CA SER A 51 6.08 -13.54 4.45
C SER A 51 6.07 -13.75 2.94
N HIS A 52 5.14 -13.10 2.23
CA HIS A 52 5.07 -13.12 0.77
C HIS A 52 6.31 -12.51 0.10
N SER A 53 6.87 -11.44 0.67
CA SER A 53 8.03 -10.73 0.10
C SER A 53 9.33 -11.51 0.24
N VAL A 54 9.49 -12.25 1.35
CA VAL A 54 10.69 -13.02 1.64
C VAL A 54 10.55 -14.47 1.15
N GLY A 55 9.31 -14.95 0.95
CA GLY A 55 9.02 -16.32 0.49
C GLY A 55 9.26 -17.39 1.53
N ARG A 56 9.24 -17.05 2.84
CA ARG A 56 9.44 -17.99 3.95
C ARG A 56 8.57 -17.67 5.17
N GLU A 57 8.45 -18.68 6.05
CA GLU A 57 7.85 -18.49 7.37
C GLU A 57 8.79 -17.66 8.27
N GLU A 58 8.28 -16.61 8.89
CA GLU A 58 9.10 -15.69 9.69
C GLU A 58 8.65 -15.56 11.14
N ARG A 59 7.44 -16.03 11.49
CA ARG A 59 6.84 -15.83 12.81
C ARG A 59 6.64 -17.10 13.61
N LEU A 60 6.55 -18.27 12.94
CA LEU A 60 6.31 -19.53 13.59
C LEU A 60 7.49 -20.49 13.44
N SER A 61 7.85 -21.13 14.54
CA SER A 61 8.84 -22.22 14.60
C SER A 61 8.17 -23.57 14.85
N GLY A 62 8.83 -24.65 14.48
CA GLY A 62 8.35 -26.01 14.66
C GLY A 62 6.99 -26.29 14.00
N GLY A 63 6.20 -27.19 14.58
CA GLY A 63 4.87 -27.59 14.08
C GLY A 63 3.69 -26.74 14.58
N ARG A 64 3.93 -25.59 15.20
CA ARG A 64 2.88 -24.75 15.78
C ARG A 64 1.93 -24.23 14.72
N LEU A 65 0.63 -24.36 14.96
CA LEU A 65 -0.42 -23.85 14.06
C LEU A 65 -0.55 -22.32 14.13
N TYR A 66 -0.28 -21.75 15.30
CA TYR A 66 -0.33 -20.29 15.51
C TYR A 66 0.68 -19.84 16.59
N ARG A 67 0.93 -18.54 16.63
CA ARG A 67 1.64 -17.82 17.70
C ARG A 67 0.95 -16.48 17.93
N SER A 68 0.75 -16.11 19.20
CA SER A 68 0.29 -14.76 19.57
C SER A 68 1.46 -13.92 20.07
N GLU A 69 1.52 -12.67 19.64
CA GLU A 69 2.51 -11.67 20.05
C GLU A 69 1.83 -10.33 20.27
N MET A 70 2.29 -9.56 21.24
CA MET A 70 1.81 -8.20 21.51
C MET A 70 2.76 -7.18 20.87
N PHE A 71 2.19 -6.21 20.17
CA PHE A 71 2.89 -5.05 19.61
C PHE A 71 2.13 -3.79 20.00
N ASP A 72 2.71 -2.96 20.85
CA ASP A 72 2.13 -1.69 21.33
C ASP A 72 0.66 -1.81 21.78
N GLY A 73 0.32 -2.89 22.50
CA GLY A 73 -1.02 -3.14 23.01
C GLY A 73 -1.98 -3.84 21.99
N ILE A 74 -1.55 -4.09 20.77
CA ILE A 74 -2.30 -4.84 19.74
C ILE A 74 -1.85 -6.30 19.75
N GLU A 75 -2.79 -7.23 19.85
CA GLU A 75 -2.49 -8.66 19.76
C GLU A 75 -2.45 -9.11 18.30
N PHE A 76 -1.29 -9.61 17.84
CA PHE A 76 -1.16 -10.30 16.55
C PHE A 76 -1.17 -11.81 16.73
N VAL A 77 -2.06 -12.47 16.01
CA VAL A 77 -2.15 -13.92 15.94
C VAL A 77 -1.65 -14.39 14.58
N TRP A 78 -0.41 -14.84 14.57
CA TRP A 78 0.24 -15.37 13.37
C TRP A 78 -0.24 -16.78 13.10
N LEU A 79 -0.78 -17.03 11.92
CA LEU A 79 -1.30 -18.31 11.49
C LEU A 79 -0.34 -19.00 10.54
N ARG A 80 -0.15 -20.31 10.73
CA ARG A 80 0.63 -21.12 9.79
C ARG A 80 -0.15 -21.33 8.52
N THR A 81 0.54 -21.08 7.40
CA THR A 81 -0.02 -21.26 6.06
C THR A 81 0.92 -22.11 5.20
N VAL A 82 0.39 -22.69 4.12
CA VAL A 82 1.18 -23.47 3.17
C VAL A 82 2.24 -22.58 2.52
N PRO A 83 3.54 -22.93 2.59
CA PRO A 83 4.59 -22.14 1.96
C PRO A 83 4.48 -22.17 0.43
N TYR A 84 4.83 -21.06 -0.22
CA TYR A 84 4.83 -20.99 -1.67
C TYR A 84 5.96 -20.10 -2.22
N ARG A 85 6.26 -20.25 -3.51
CA ARG A 85 7.10 -19.35 -4.30
C ARG A 85 6.36 -19.00 -5.59
N GLY A 86 6.44 -17.75 -6.02
CA GLY A 86 5.74 -17.26 -7.21
C GLY A 86 4.21 -17.18 -7.05
N ASN A 87 3.48 -17.15 -8.16
CA ASN A 87 2.03 -16.90 -8.21
C ASN A 87 1.18 -18.12 -8.62
N GLY A 88 1.70 -19.33 -8.48
CA GLY A 88 1.03 -20.58 -8.90
C GLY A 88 -0.02 -21.11 -7.90
N LEU A 89 -0.47 -22.35 -8.13
CA LEU A 89 -1.48 -23.04 -7.31
C LEU A 89 -1.12 -23.10 -5.82
N ARG A 90 0.15 -23.16 -5.47
CA ARG A 90 0.59 -23.14 -4.07
C ARG A 90 0.23 -21.83 -3.35
N ARG A 91 0.18 -20.69 -4.07
CA ARG A 91 -0.31 -19.43 -3.50
C ARG A 91 -1.80 -19.51 -3.18
N GLN A 92 -2.59 -20.16 -4.02
CA GLN A 92 -4.02 -20.40 -3.75
C GLN A 92 -4.21 -21.31 -2.54
N LEU A 93 -3.42 -22.40 -2.43
CA LEU A 93 -3.41 -23.26 -1.25
C LEU A 93 -2.98 -22.51 0.02
N ASN A 94 -2.04 -21.59 -0.08
CA ASN A 94 -1.66 -20.71 1.04
C ASN A 94 -2.85 -19.88 1.52
N MET A 95 -3.59 -19.26 0.62
CA MET A 95 -4.79 -18.46 0.95
C MET A 95 -5.90 -19.32 1.59
N LEU A 96 -6.15 -20.51 1.05
CA LEU A 96 -7.14 -21.43 1.61
C LEU A 96 -6.71 -22.01 2.97
N SER A 97 -5.39 -22.28 3.13
CA SER A 97 -4.85 -22.72 4.42
C SER A 97 -4.93 -21.65 5.51
N PHE A 98 -4.83 -20.36 5.13
CA PHE A 98 -5.08 -19.25 6.04
C PHE A 98 -6.52 -19.27 6.54
N LEU A 99 -7.49 -19.39 5.63
CA LEU A 99 -8.92 -19.50 6.00
C LEU A 99 -9.15 -20.65 6.97
N ALA A 100 -8.64 -21.85 6.65
CA ALA A 100 -8.80 -23.04 7.48
C ALA A 100 -8.15 -22.85 8.87
N ALA A 101 -6.90 -22.37 8.92
CA ALA A 101 -6.18 -22.10 10.16
C ALA A 101 -6.91 -21.06 11.01
N PHE A 102 -7.41 -19.98 10.41
CA PHE A 102 -8.17 -18.95 11.09
C PHE A 102 -9.44 -19.51 11.72
N LEU A 103 -10.25 -20.28 10.97
CA LEU A 103 -11.51 -20.84 11.47
C LEU A 103 -11.29 -21.78 12.65
N VAL A 104 -10.19 -22.52 12.68
CA VAL A 104 -9.84 -23.39 13.82
C VAL A 104 -9.31 -22.56 14.99
N VAL A 105 -8.38 -21.65 14.74
CA VAL A 105 -7.64 -20.95 15.80
C VAL A 105 -8.52 -19.92 16.50
N GLN A 106 -9.38 -19.19 15.77
CA GLN A 106 -10.23 -18.13 16.32
C GLN A 106 -11.15 -18.60 17.44
N THR A 107 -11.42 -19.90 17.54
CA THR A 107 -12.25 -20.47 18.63
C THR A 107 -11.65 -20.29 20.02
N ARG A 108 -10.34 -20.05 20.11
CA ARG A 108 -9.60 -19.83 21.35
C ARG A 108 -9.69 -18.40 21.88
N TRP A 109 -10.19 -17.45 21.06
CA TRP A 109 -10.34 -16.06 21.44
C TRP A 109 -11.77 -15.75 21.89
N ARG A 110 -11.88 -14.78 22.80
CA ARG A 110 -13.19 -14.31 23.27
C ARG A 110 -13.93 -13.61 22.12
N ARG A 111 -15.25 -13.69 22.15
CA ARG A 111 -16.18 -13.14 21.16
C ARG A 111 -15.87 -11.66 20.86
N PRO A 112 -15.71 -11.25 19.59
CA PRO A 112 -15.61 -9.86 19.21
C PRO A 112 -16.99 -9.20 19.10
N ALA A 113 -17.03 -7.87 19.21
CA ALA A 113 -18.17 -7.06 18.83
C ALA A 113 -18.20 -6.81 17.30
N VAL A 114 -17.02 -6.64 16.74
CA VAL A 114 -16.83 -6.30 15.31
C VAL A 114 -15.72 -7.17 14.74
N VAL A 115 -15.92 -7.63 13.51
CA VAL A 115 -14.89 -8.29 12.69
C VAL A 115 -14.72 -7.51 11.40
N VAL A 116 -13.51 -7.02 11.16
CA VAL A 116 -13.08 -6.43 9.89
C VAL A 116 -12.37 -7.51 9.08
N GLY A 117 -12.95 -7.90 7.95
CA GLY A 117 -12.33 -8.83 7.01
C GLY A 117 -11.73 -8.09 5.84
N SER A 118 -10.39 -8.14 5.70
CA SER A 118 -9.66 -7.38 4.69
C SER A 118 -9.24 -8.25 3.51
N THR A 119 -9.32 -7.70 2.29
CA THR A 119 -8.69 -8.27 1.08
C THR A 119 -7.32 -7.63 0.87
N VAL A 120 -6.37 -8.39 0.45
CA VAL A 120 -5.90 -8.70 -0.93
C VAL A 120 -6.63 -9.88 -1.64
N HIS A 121 -7.10 -10.87 -0.96
CA HIS A 121 -7.90 -11.96 -1.53
C HIS A 121 -9.15 -12.23 -0.66
N PRO A 122 -10.27 -12.62 -1.25
CA PRO A 122 -11.56 -12.67 -0.53
C PRO A 122 -11.68 -13.76 0.52
N PHE A 123 -10.77 -14.76 0.55
CA PHE A 123 -10.85 -15.86 1.52
C PHE A 123 -10.60 -15.43 2.97
N ALA A 124 -9.72 -14.41 3.20
CA ALA A 124 -9.53 -13.86 4.54
C ALA A 124 -10.82 -13.16 5.02
N ALA A 125 -11.43 -12.36 4.16
CA ALA A 125 -12.69 -11.69 4.44
C ALA A 125 -13.85 -12.69 4.62
N LEU A 126 -13.89 -13.78 3.84
CA LEU A 126 -14.86 -14.87 4.04
C LEU A 126 -14.72 -15.49 5.42
N GLY A 127 -13.48 -15.77 5.86
CA GLY A 127 -13.20 -16.23 7.21
C GLY A 127 -13.72 -15.26 8.27
N GLY A 128 -13.45 -13.96 8.09
CA GLY A 128 -13.97 -12.90 8.95
C GLY A 128 -15.48 -12.87 9.00
N TRP A 129 -16.17 -12.96 7.85
CA TRP A 129 -17.64 -13.04 7.80
C TRP A 129 -18.18 -14.27 8.52
N LEU A 130 -17.59 -15.46 8.29
CA LEU A 130 -18.00 -16.69 8.97
C LEU A 130 -17.85 -16.56 10.49
N ALA A 131 -16.71 -16.04 10.96
CA ALA A 131 -16.49 -15.80 12.37
C ALA A 131 -17.51 -14.80 12.95
N ALA A 132 -17.75 -13.69 12.27
CA ALA A 132 -18.75 -12.71 12.67
C ALA A 132 -20.14 -13.34 12.77
N ARG A 133 -20.56 -14.11 11.76
CA ARG A 133 -21.86 -14.79 11.71
C ARG A 133 -22.04 -15.81 12.85
N LEU A 134 -21.00 -16.60 13.11
CA LEU A 134 -21.03 -17.63 14.17
C LEU A 134 -21.00 -17.04 15.58
N ARG A 135 -20.39 -15.87 15.71
CA ARG A 135 -20.22 -15.19 16.99
C ARG A 135 -21.22 -14.06 17.22
N GLY A 136 -22.13 -13.79 16.27
CA GLY A 136 -23.09 -12.68 16.34
C GLY A 136 -22.41 -11.32 16.45
N ALA A 137 -21.29 -11.14 15.76
CA ALA A 137 -20.57 -9.88 15.64
C ALA A 137 -20.99 -9.11 14.38
N ARG A 138 -20.79 -7.79 14.37
CA ARG A 138 -20.96 -6.99 13.17
C ARG A 138 -19.79 -7.25 12.21
N PHE A 139 -20.08 -7.41 10.92
CA PHE A 139 -19.08 -7.65 9.90
C PHE A 139 -18.85 -6.39 9.07
N ILE A 140 -17.61 -5.97 8.96
CA ILE A 140 -17.12 -4.90 8.08
C ILE A 140 -16.21 -5.55 7.02
N PHE A 141 -16.41 -5.17 5.76
CA PHE A 141 -15.60 -5.68 4.66
C PHE A 141 -14.65 -4.60 4.16
N GLU A 142 -13.34 -4.85 4.20
CA GLU A 142 -12.33 -3.93 3.65
C GLU A 142 -11.85 -4.43 2.29
N ILE A 143 -12.03 -3.61 1.26
CA ILE A 143 -11.55 -3.84 -0.11
C ILE A 143 -10.25 -3.07 -0.31
N GLY A 144 -9.11 -3.76 -0.19
CA GLY A 144 -7.78 -3.22 -0.48
C GLY A 144 -7.41 -3.29 -1.95
N ASP A 145 -7.79 -4.41 -2.60
CA ASP A 145 -7.61 -4.67 -4.03
C ASP A 145 -8.90 -5.21 -4.64
N LEU A 146 -9.18 -4.83 -5.88
CA LEU A 146 -10.36 -5.28 -6.63
C LEU A 146 -10.15 -6.69 -7.20
N TRP A 147 -10.31 -7.71 -6.37
CA TRP A 147 -10.30 -9.10 -6.82
C TRP A 147 -11.71 -9.60 -7.16
N PRO A 148 -11.89 -10.24 -8.35
CA PRO A 148 -10.89 -10.71 -9.30
C PRO A 148 -10.46 -9.71 -10.38
N GLN A 149 -10.99 -8.48 -10.42
CA GLN A 149 -10.75 -7.54 -11.51
C GLN A 149 -9.23 -7.31 -11.76
N THR A 150 -8.46 -7.08 -10.71
CA THR A 150 -6.99 -6.92 -10.81
C THR A 150 -6.31 -8.13 -11.48
N LEU A 151 -6.74 -9.36 -11.17
CA LEU A 151 -6.18 -10.56 -11.79
C LEU A 151 -6.53 -10.68 -13.26
N VAL A 152 -7.73 -10.24 -13.63
CA VAL A 152 -8.19 -10.22 -15.03
C VAL A 152 -7.41 -9.20 -15.85
N ASP A 153 -7.33 -7.97 -15.36
CA ASP A 153 -6.70 -6.85 -16.06
C ASP A 153 -5.18 -7.01 -16.18
N LEU A 154 -4.55 -7.70 -15.23
CA LEU A 154 -3.13 -8.09 -15.30
C LEU A 154 -2.90 -9.39 -16.12
N GLY A 155 -3.93 -9.97 -16.72
CA GLY A 155 -3.83 -11.19 -17.54
C GLY A 155 -3.55 -12.48 -16.75
N ALA A 156 -3.61 -12.44 -15.41
CA ALA A 156 -3.39 -13.60 -14.56
C ALA A 156 -4.62 -14.52 -14.46
N MET A 157 -5.78 -14.06 -14.91
CA MET A 157 -7.03 -14.81 -14.89
C MET A 157 -7.85 -14.50 -16.16
N LYS A 158 -8.42 -15.56 -16.79
CA LYS A 158 -9.28 -15.38 -17.96
C LYS A 158 -10.69 -14.97 -17.55
N VAL A 159 -11.26 -14.00 -18.24
CA VAL A 159 -12.68 -13.62 -18.14
C VAL A 159 -13.57 -14.84 -18.38
N GLY A 160 -14.62 -14.99 -17.57
CA GLY A 160 -15.57 -16.09 -17.70
C GLY A 160 -15.05 -17.45 -17.23
N SER A 161 -13.80 -17.54 -16.72
CA SER A 161 -13.30 -18.80 -16.14
C SER A 161 -14.06 -19.17 -14.86
N PRO A 162 -14.15 -20.47 -14.51
CA PRO A 162 -14.81 -20.90 -13.26
C PRO A 162 -14.26 -20.21 -12.01
N GLY A 163 -12.93 -20.00 -11.96
CA GLY A 163 -12.28 -19.31 -10.86
C GLY A 163 -12.67 -17.82 -10.77
N GLU A 164 -12.75 -17.14 -11.91
CA GLU A 164 -13.19 -15.74 -11.97
C GLU A 164 -14.65 -15.62 -11.52
N ARG A 165 -15.54 -16.48 -12.03
CA ARG A 165 -16.97 -16.48 -11.63
C ARG A 165 -17.14 -16.72 -10.13
N LEU A 166 -16.38 -17.67 -9.57
CA LEU A 166 -16.40 -17.97 -8.14
C LEU A 166 -15.95 -16.75 -7.32
N LEU A 167 -14.83 -16.12 -7.68
CA LEU A 167 -14.31 -14.96 -6.96
C LEU A 167 -15.24 -13.75 -7.07
N ARG A 168 -15.89 -13.52 -8.22
CA ARG A 168 -16.90 -12.48 -8.38
C ARG A 168 -18.15 -12.77 -7.53
N ALA A 169 -18.60 -14.00 -7.49
CA ALA A 169 -19.73 -14.39 -6.63
C ALA A 169 -19.40 -14.19 -5.15
N LEU A 170 -18.17 -14.50 -4.75
CA LEU A 170 -17.70 -14.31 -3.38
C LEU A 170 -17.56 -12.83 -3.02
N GLU A 171 -17.01 -12.01 -3.90
CA GLU A 171 -16.98 -10.56 -3.72
C GLU A 171 -18.40 -9.98 -3.54
N ALA A 172 -19.30 -10.31 -4.48
CA ALA A 172 -20.69 -9.85 -4.43
C ALA A 172 -21.40 -10.32 -3.14
N PHE A 173 -21.12 -11.53 -2.69
CA PHE A 173 -21.62 -12.05 -1.42
C PHE A 173 -21.13 -11.23 -0.24
N LEU A 174 -19.82 -10.96 -0.16
CA LEU A 174 -19.21 -10.20 0.95
C LEU A 174 -19.70 -8.77 1.00
N VAL A 175 -19.79 -8.10 -0.16
CA VAL A 175 -20.34 -6.71 -0.26
C VAL A 175 -21.78 -6.67 0.27
N ARG A 176 -22.63 -7.62 -0.14
CA ARG A 176 -24.05 -7.66 0.31
C ARG A 176 -24.22 -8.05 1.79
N ARG A 177 -23.22 -8.65 2.41
CA ARG A 177 -23.27 -9.12 3.82
C ARG A 177 -22.57 -8.19 4.78
N ALA A 178 -21.77 -7.26 4.29
CA ALA A 178 -21.11 -6.28 5.11
C ALA A 178 -22.09 -5.23 5.64
N SER A 179 -21.94 -4.84 6.89
CA SER A 179 -22.65 -3.68 7.45
C SER A 179 -22.07 -2.36 6.91
N VAL A 180 -20.78 -2.35 6.62
CA VAL A 180 -20.03 -1.27 5.97
C VAL A 180 -18.95 -1.90 5.10
N VAL A 181 -18.72 -1.33 3.92
CA VAL A 181 -17.59 -1.62 3.05
C VAL A 181 -16.57 -0.49 3.21
N ILE A 182 -15.39 -0.81 3.69
CA ILE A 182 -14.24 0.11 3.66
C ILE A 182 -13.49 -0.10 2.36
N THR A 183 -13.04 0.97 1.73
CA THR A 183 -12.25 0.90 0.51
C THR A 183 -11.04 1.82 0.53
N LEU A 184 -9.99 1.41 -0.17
CA LEU A 184 -8.80 2.21 -0.40
C LEU A 184 -8.86 2.99 -1.73
N LEU A 185 -9.90 2.76 -2.54
CA LEU A 185 -10.00 3.27 -3.90
C LEU A 185 -11.10 4.31 -4.01
N PRO A 186 -10.83 5.53 -4.51
CA PRO A 186 -11.83 6.59 -4.63
C PRO A 186 -12.95 6.24 -5.63
N GLY A 187 -12.66 5.52 -6.71
CA GLY A 187 -13.64 5.11 -7.73
C GLY A 187 -14.38 3.80 -7.45
N ILE A 188 -14.44 3.35 -6.20
CA ILE A 188 -15.13 2.10 -5.83
C ILE A 188 -16.62 2.14 -6.15
N GLN A 189 -17.24 3.33 -6.08
CA GLN A 189 -18.65 3.50 -6.40
C GLN A 189 -18.95 3.03 -7.83
N ASP A 190 -18.18 3.56 -8.79
CA ASP A 190 -18.32 3.21 -10.21
C ASP A 190 -18.13 1.70 -10.42
N TYR A 191 -17.12 1.12 -9.73
CA TYR A 191 -16.87 -0.31 -9.79
C TYR A 191 -18.05 -1.14 -9.28
N LEU A 192 -18.64 -0.77 -8.15
CA LEU A 192 -19.76 -1.50 -7.57
C LEU A 192 -21.03 -1.33 -8.43
N ASP A 193 -21.29 -0.13 -8.94
CA ASP A 193 -22.44 0.18 -9.79
C ASP A 193 -22.37 -0.55 -11.13
N GLU A 194 -21.22 -0.59 -11.80
CA GLU A 194 -21.00 -1.39 -13.01
C GLU A 194 -21.25 -2.89 -12.78
N ARG A 195 -21.15 -3.33 -11.54
CA ARG A 195 -21.35 -4.72 -11.14
C ARG A 195 -22.75 -5.01 -10.57
N GLY A 196 -23.62 -4.01 -10.49
CA GLY A 196 -24.93 -4.14 -9.87
C GLY A 196 -24.86 -4.53 -8.38
N LEU A 197 -23.83 -4.03 -7.68
CA LEU A 197 -23.63 -4.26 -6.25
C LEU A 197 -24.05 -3.01 -5.44
N PRO A 198 -24.56 -3.18 -4.20
CA PRO A 198 -24.94 -2.05 -3.38
C PRO A 198 -23.71 -1.23 -2.97
N SER A 199 -23.79 0.08 -3.19
CA SER A 199 -22.75 1.07 -2.92
C SER A 199 -23.09 2.01 -1.77
N THR A 200 -24.29 1.87 -1.16
CA THR A 200 -24.84 2.79 -0.15
C THR A 200 -24.14 2.75 1.21
N HIS A 201 -23.29 1.77 1.45
CA HIS A 201 -22.58 1.58 2.74
C HIS A 201 -21.06 1.58 2.58
N VAL A 202 -20.55 2.41 1.67
CA VAL A 202 -19.12 2.50 1.38
C VAL A 202 -18.48 3.67 2.11
N VAL A 203 -17.34 3.44 2.74
CA VAL A 203 -16.51 4.48 3.37
C VAL A 203 -15.11 4.41 2.80
N TYR A 204 -14.62 5.53 2.29
CA TYR A 204 -13.27 5.67 1.76
C TYR A 204 -12.28 5.88 2.90
N ILE A 205 -11.36 4.95 3.09
CA ILE A 205 -10.24 5.05 4.01
C ILE A 205 -8.99 4.60 3.26
N PRO A 206 -8.33 5.51 2.54
CA PRO A 206 -7.13 5.18 1.75
C PRO A 206 -5.94 4.78 2.61
N ASN A 207 -4.82 4.48 1.97
CA ASN A 207 -3.54 4.47 2.64
C ASN A 207 -3.15 5.90 3.04
N GLY A 208 -2.40 6.02 4.12
CA GLY A 208 -1.97 7.30 4.65
C GLY A 208 -0.55 7.25 5.20
N VAL A 209 -0.12 8.39 5.70
CA VAL A 209 1.20 8.59 6.31
C VAL A 209 0.99 9.07 7.75
N ASP A 210 1.67 8.45 8.70
CA ASP A 210 1.87 9.05 10.03
C ASP A 210 2.89 10.17 9.88
N LEU A 211 2.38 11.41 9.77
CA LEU A 211 3.20 12.57 9.44
C LEU A 211 4.19 12.91 10.56
N ALA A 212 3.84 12.64 11.81
CA ALA A 212 4.75 12.89 12.94
C ALA A 212 5.91 11.89 12.92
N GLU A 213 5.61 10.61 12.70
CA GLU A 213 6.64 9.57 12.55
C GLU A 213 7.50 9.80 11.31
N PHE A 214 6.89 10.18 10.18
CA PHE A 214 7.60 10.51 8.95
C PHE A 214 8.60 11.65 9.15
N ASP A 215 8.16 12.76 9.76
CA ASP A 215 9.00 13.94 9.99
C ASP A 215 10.12 13.64 11.01
N ALA A 216 9.86 12.80 12.03
CA ALA A 216 10.89 12.36 12.97
C ALA A 216 12.00 11.51 12.32
N HIS A 217 11.71 10.87 11.19
CA HIS A 217 12.67 10.04 10.44
C HIS A 217 13.17 10.71 9.15
N ALA A 218 12.85 12.00 8.92
CA ALA A 218 13.29 12.73 7.74
C ALA A 218 14.82 12.93 7.68
N ASP A 219 15.49 12.87 8.84
CA ASP A 219 16.95 12.87 8.95
C ASP A 219 17.45 11.46 9.30
N ALA A 220 18.49 11.03 8.60
CA ALA A 220 19.04 9.68 8.76
C ALA A 220 19.72 9.43 10.12
N GLY A 221 20.08 10.49 10.83
CA GLY A 221 20.83 10.41 12.09
C GLY A 221 22.25 9.83 11.94
N ALA A 222 23.05 9.93 13.00
CA ALA A 222 24.46 9.50 13.00
C ALA A 222 24.64 7.97 12.98
N ALA A 223 23.63 7.20 13.34
CA ALA A 223 23.64 5.73 13.40
C ALA A 223 22.93 5.05 12.22
N ALA A 224 22.81 5.74 11.08
CA ALA A 224 22.16 5.17 9.91
C ALA A 224 22.88 3.92 9.38
N PRO A 225 22.14 2.90 8.91
CA PRO A 225 22.73 1.73 8.26
C PRO A 225 23.61 2.12 7.08
N GLU A 226 24.66 1.33 6.81
CA GLU A 226 25.61 1.58 5.71
C GLU A 226 24.91 1.76 4.34
N THR A 227 23.87 0.96 4.07
CA THR A 227 23.08 1.08 2.84
C THR A 227 22.41 2.45 2.70
N VAL A 228 21.99 3.06 3.79
CA VAL A 228 21.39 4.39 3.84
C VAL A 228 22.46 5.45 3.60
N VAL A 229 23.59 5.35 4.31
CA VAL A 229 24.73 6.29 4.17
C VAL A 229 25.20 6.32 2.71
N ARG A 230 25.46 5.17 2.11
CA ARG A 230 25.88 5.06 0.70
C ARG A 230 24.86 5.67 -0.26
N THR A 231 23.57 5.41 -0.05
CA THR A 231 22.52 6.00 -0.89
C THR A 231 22.50 7.51 -0.79
N LEU A 232 22.63 8.08 0.42
CA LEU A 232 22.68 9.51 0.63
C LEU A 232 23.96 10.14 0.06
N GLU A 233 25.10 9.45 0.10
CA GLU A 233 26.35 9.88 -0.53
C GLU A 233 26.22 9.95 -2.06
N GLU A 234 25.58 8.96 -2.68
CA GLU A 234 25.31 8.98 -4.12
C GLU A 234 24.38 10.14 -4.53
N ILE A 235 23.35 10.41 -3.74
CA ILE A 235 22.47 11.57 -3.98
C ILE A 235 23.27 12.88 -3.88
N ARG A 236 24.12 13.02 -2.85
CA ARG A 236 24.99 14.21 -2.69
C ARG A 236 26.00 14.35 -3.83
N ARG A 237 26.58 13.23 -4.29
CA ARG A 237 27.52 13.22 -5.42
C ARG A 237 26.85 13.73 -6.70
N LEU A 238 25.67 13.20 -7.04
CA LEU A 238 24.91 13.64 -8.22
C LEU A 238 24.56 15.14 -8.14
N ARG A 239 24.17 15.63 -6.97
CA ARG A 239 23.92 17.06 -6.76
C ARG A 239 25.18 17.91 -6.90
N ALA A 240 26.31 17.44 -6.41
CA ALA A 240 27.60 18.14 -6.55
C ALA A 240 28.06 18.22 -8.02
N GLU A 241 27.59 17.28 -8.86
CA GLU A 241 27.76 17.32 -10.33
C GLU A 241 26.78 18.29 -11.01
N GLY A 242 25.91 18.97 -10.26
CA GLY A 242 24.90 19.91 -10.80
C GLY A 242 23.59 19.25 -11.25
N ARG A 243 23.40 17.98 -10.99
CA ARG A 243 22.20 17.24 -11.42
C ARG A 243 21.01 17.48 -10.49
N PHE A 244 19.82 17.62 -11.08
CA PHE A 244 18.55 17.51 -10.37
C PHE A 244 18.26 16.01 -10.13
N VAL A 245 18.17 15.59 -8.87
CA VAL A 245 18.11 14.17 -8.50
C VAL A 245 16.67 13.72 -8.26
N LEU A 246 16.15 12.94 -9.18
CA LEU A 246 14.86 12.26 -9.05
C LEU A 246 15.05 10.87 -8.43
N GLY A 247 14.10 10.46 -7.58
CA GLY A 247 14.17 9.16 -6.94
C GLY A 247 12.88 8.34 -7.00
N TYR A 248 13.08 7.02 -7.02
CA TYR A 248 12.05 6.03 -6.73
C TYR A 248 12.50 5.22 -5.53
N VAL A 249 11.64 5.07 -4.52
CA VAL A 249 11.92 4.24 -3.35
C VAL A 249 10.81 3.20 -3.19
N GLY A 250 11.14 1.92 -3.34
CA GLY A 250 10.14 0.87 -3.24
C GLY A 250 10.51 -0.46 -3.89
N SER A 251 9.51 -1.33 -4.07
CA SER A 251 9.69 -2.66 -4.67
C SER A 251 9.96 -2.57 -6.18
N PHE A 252 10.95 -3.33 -6.66
CA PHE A 252 11.25 -3.50 -8.10
C PHE A 252 10.39 -4.61 -8.70
N GLY A 253 9.05 -4.39 -8.66
CA GLY A 253 8.07 -5.30 -9.23
C GLY A 253 7.71 -4.94 -10.66
N ARG A 254 7.29 -5.95 -11.44
CA ARG A 254 6.93 -5.82 -12.87
C ARG A 254 5.90 -4.73 -13.16
N VAL A 255 4.94 -4.55 -12.27
CA VAL A 255 3.89 -3.53 -12.42
C VAL A 255 4.41 -2.10 -12.34
N ASN A 256 5.57 -1.88 -11.71
CA ASN A 256 6.16 -0.54 -11.60
C ASN A 256 6.93 -0.10 -12.85
N ARG A 257 7.24 -1.03 -13.79
CA ARG A 257 7.91 -0.74 -15.07
C ARG A 257 9.06 0.26 -14.93
N LEU A 258 9.95 0.00 -13.98
CA LEU A 258 11.10 0.88 -13.71
C LEU A 258 12.12 0.91 -14.86
N ASP A 259 12.05 -0.05 -15.79
CA ASP A 259 12.78 -0.03 -17.06
C ASP A 259 12.44 1.23 -17.89
N VAL A 260 11.17 1.66 -17.87
CA VAL A 260 10.72 2.90 -18.55
C VAL A 260 11.36 4.13 -17.90
N VAL A 261 11.46 4.14 -16.57
CA VAL A 261 12.11 5.24 -15.82
C VAL A 261 13.60 5.33 -16.14
N VAL A 262 14.31 4.19 -16.23
CA VAL A 262 15.74 4.17 -16.61
C VAL A 262 15.93 4.64 -18.07
N ARG A 263 15.05 4.22 -18.98
CA ARG A 263 15.09 4.72 -20.38
C ARG A 263 14.82 6.22 -20.46
N ALA A 264 13.88 6.73 -19.67
CA ALA A 264 13.63 8.17 -19.58
C ALA A 264 14.86 8.94 -19.11
N ALA A 265 15.60 8.42 -18.13
CA ALA A 265 16.87 9.00 -17.69
C ALA A 265 17.92 9.04 -18.82
N ALA A 266 18.01 7.96 -19.62
CA ALA A 266 18.90 7.93 -20.77
C ALA A 266 18.54 8.97 -21.84
N ILE A 267 17.25 9.14 -22.12
CA ILE A 267 16.75 10.15 -23.07
C ILE A 267 17.03 11.57 -22.53
N ALA A 268 16.77 11.83 -21.25
CA ALA A 268 17.07 13.11 -20.63
C ALA A 268 18.57 13.45 -20.69
N GLU A 269 19.45 12.46 -20.44
CA GLU A 269 20.91 12.63 -20.56
C GLU A 269 21.36 12.94 -21.99
N GLN A 270 20.72 12.36 -23.02
CA GLN A 270 21.01 12.67 -24.42
C GLN A 270 20.55 14.08 -24.81
N GLN A 271 19.41 14.53 -24.27
CA GLN A 271 18.85 15.86 -24.58
C GLN A 271 19.55 16.99 -23.83
N ALA A 272 19.92 16.75 -22.58
CA ALA A 272 20.57 17.72 -21.70
C ALA A 272 21.59 17.01 -20.77
N PRO A 273 22.80 16.75 -21.27
CA PRO A 273 23.83 16.03 -20.52
C PRO A 273 24.13 16.66 -19.15
N GLY A 274 24.16 15.85 -18.11
CA GLY A 274 24.51 16.28 -16.76
C GLY A 274 23.40 17.01 -15.99
N GLN A 275 22.20 17.21 -16.57
CA GLN A 275 21.15 18.00 -15.94
C GLN A 275 20.29 17.20 -14.96
N VAL A 276 20.08 15.91 -15.24
CA VAL A 276 19.22 15.03 -14.44
C VAL A 276 19.99 13.81 -13.95
N GLY A 277 19.73 13.39 -12.72
CA GLY A 277 20.13 12.09 -12.18
C GLY A 277 18.91 11.35 -11.64
N VAL A 278 18.82 10.04 -11.89
CA VAL A 278 17.75 9.19 -11.38
C VAL A 278 18.34 8.12 -10.49
N ILE A 279 17.80 7.96 -9.27
CA ILE A 279 18.20 6.90 -8.35
C ILE A 279 17.01 6.02 -8.01
N LEU A 280 17.13 4.70 -8.24
CA LEU A 280 16.12 3.71 -7.87
C LEU A 280 16.60 2.97 -6.62
N VAL A 281 15.89 3.11 -5.50
CA VAL A 281 16.25 2.53 -4.20
C VAL A 281 15.25 1.44 -3.84
N GLY A 282 15.72 0.22 -3.68
CA GLY A 282 14.83 -0.88 -3.35
C GLY A 282 15.35 -2.26 -3.75
N ASP A 283 14.45 -3.23 -3.81
CA ASP A 283 14.73 -4.60 -4.24
C ASP A 283 13.48 -5.23 -4.87
N GLY A 284 13.68 -6.29 -5.64
CA GLY A 284 12.60 -7.05 -6.24
C GLY A 284 13.04 -7.89 -7.44
N PRO A 285 12.08 -8.62 -8.04
CA PRO A 285 12.38 -9.57 -9.13
C PRO A 285 13.02 -8.93 -10.37
N GLU A 286 12.81 -7.63 -10.61
CA GLU A 286 13.34 -6.92 -11.78
C GLU A 286 14.74 -6.30 -11.53
N ARG A 287 15.32 -6.46 -10.31
CA ARG A 287 16.58 -5.80 -9.93
C ARG A 287 17.73 -6.07 -10.90
N ALA A 288 17.98 -7.33 -11.24
CA ALA A 288 19.10 -7.71 -12.12
C ALA A 288 18.96 -7.11 -13.53
N ASP A 289 17.73 -7.00 -14.03
CA ASP A 289 17.45 -6.41 -15.34
C ASP A 289 17.64 -4.90 -15.33
N LEU A 290 17.23 -4.25 -14.23
CA LEU A 290 17.42 -2.81 -14.02
C LEU A 290 18.91 -2.45 -13.87
N GLU A 291 19.70 -3.24 -13.14
CA GLU A 291 21.15 -3.04 -13.03
C GLU A 291 21.85 -3.15 -14.39
N ARG A 292 21.47 -4.14 -15.21
CA ARG A 292 22.00 -4.26 -16.58
C ARG A 292 21.64 -3.06 -17.47
N LEU A 293 20.40 -2.59 -17.37
CA LEU A 293 19.93 -1.45 -18.15
C LEU A 293 20.61 -0.14 -17.68
N ALA A 294 20.75 0.06 -16.39
CA ALA A 294 21.40 1.23 -15.81
C ALA A 294 22.91 1.30 -16.08
N ALA A 295 23.60 0.16 -16.25
CA ALA A 295 25.03 0.12 -16.55
C ALA A 295 25.42 0.88 -17.83
N GLY A 296 24.49 1.01 -18.78
CA GLY A 296 24.65 1.81 -20.00
C GLY A 296 24.10 3.24 -19.91
N THR A 297 23.65 3.68 -18.72
CA THR A 297 22.94 4.96 -18.53
C THR A 297 23.60 5.75 -17.40
N PRO A 298 24.55 6.68 -17.69
CA PRO A 298 25.24 7.45 -16.63
C PRO A 298 24.31 8.24 -15.71
N ALA A 299 23.13 8.60 -16.19
CA ALA A 299 22.11 9.33 -15.44
C ALA A 299 21.27 8.43 -14.49
N ALA A 300 21.43 7.11 -14.49
CA ALA A 300 20.61 6.19 -13.70
C ALA A 300 21.47 5.35 -12.74
N LEU A 301 21.06 5.29 -11.47
CA LEU A 301 21.70 4.50 -10.42
C LEU A 301 20.71 3.55 -9.77
N ILE A 302 21.16 2.33 -9.47
CA ILE A 302 20.37 1.34 -8.73
C ILE A 302 20.95 1.21 -7.32
N GLY A 303 20.24 1.77 -6.34
CA GLY A 303 20.59 1.70 -4.93
C GLY A 303 20.09 0.42 -4.25
N PRO A 304 20.66 0.07 -3.09
CA PRO A 304 20.19 -1.06 -2.28
C PRO A 304 18.84 -0.80 -1.65
N ALA A 305 18.16 -1.87 -1.18
CA ALA A 305 17.02 -1.73 -0.29
C ALA A 305 17.48 -1.14 1.06
N VAL A 306 16.67 -0.25 1.61
CA VAL A 306 16.89 0.39 2.91
C VAL A 306 15.80 -0.02 3.91
N PRO A 307 16.08 0.01 5.24
CA PRO A 307 15.06 -0.20 6.25
C PRO A 307 13.90 0.80 6.10
N ARG A 308 12.67 0.35 6.41
CA ARG A 308 11.45 1.15 6.26
C ARG A 308 11.54 2.51 6.97
N GLN A 309 12.05 2.53 8.19
CA GLN A 309 12.23 3.75 8.98
C GLN A 309 13.23 4.74 8.38
N SER A 310 14.08 4.31 7.45
CA SER A 310 15.05 5.20 6.75
C SER A 310 14.51 5.74 5.43
N VAL A 311 13.34 5.28 4.97
CA VAL A 311 12.73 5.74 3.72
C VAL A 311 12.44 7.25 3.73
N PRO A 312 11.92 7.85 4.83
CA PRO A 312 11.72 9.29 4.88
C PRO A 312 13.00 10.10 4.64
N ALA A 313 14.13 9.69 5.22
CA ALA A 313 15.42 10.38 5.05
C ALA A 313 15.91 10.32 3.58
N ILE A 314 15.78 9.17 2.92
CA ILE A 314 16.14 9.05 1.51
C ILE A 314 15.25 9.95 0.65
N ILE A 315 13.93 9.90 0.84
CA ILE A 315 12.99 10.72 0.05
C ILE A 315 13.27 12.21 0.28
N SER A 316 13.50 12.62 1.52
CA SER A 316 13.80 14.02 1.89
C SER A 316 15.11 14.52 1.31
N ALA A 317 16.04 13.64 0.96
CA ALA A 317 17.29 13.99 0.32
C ALA A 317 17.17 14.21 -1.20
N LEU A 318 16.10 13.80 -1.86
CA LEU A 318 15.86 13.95 -3.29
C LEU A 318 15.41 15.38 -3.65
N ASP A 319 15.53 15.76 -4.92
CA ASP A 319 14.98 17.01 -5.45
C ASP A 319 13.54 16.79 -5.96
N GLY A 320 13.27 15.63 -6.52
CA GLY A 320 11.95 15.19 -6.96
C GLY A 320 11.79 13.68 -6.86
N THR A 321 10.60 13.19 -7.12
CA THR A 321 10.29 11.75 -7.07
C THR A 321 9.56 11.29 -8.33
N VAL A 322 9.56 9.99 -8.58
CA VAL A 322 8.83 9.40 -9.70
C VAL A 322 7.99 8.20 -9.25
N VAL A 323 6.75 8.18 -9.68
CA VAL A 323 5.85 7.01 -9.58
C VAL A 323 5.49 6.59 -10.99
N HIS A 324 5.76 5.35 -11.32
CA HIS A 324 5.38 4.74 -12.59
C HIS A 324 4.68 3.41 -12.37
N THR A 325 3.68 3.11 -13.19
CA THR A 325 3.05 1.80 -13.24
C THR A 325 2.70 1.44 -14.69
N THR A 326 2.58 0.14 -14.97
CA THR A 326 2.02 -0.31 -16.25
C THR A 326 0.61 0.23 -16.44
N ALA A 327 0.24 0.51 -17.67
CA ALA A 327 -1.14 0.81 -18.02
C ALA A 327 -2.02 -0.42 -17.74
N THR A 328 -3.03 -0.27 -16.88
CA THR A 328 -3.99 -1.33 -16.60
C THR A 328 -5.38 -0.77 -16.32
N PRO A 329 -6.45 -1.34 -16.91
CA PRO A 329 -7.81 -0.80 -16.77
C PRO A 329 -8.31 -0.67 -15.33
N VAL A 330 -7.85 -1.53 -14.41
CA VAL A 330 -8.28 -1.49 -13.00
C VAL A 330 -7.92 -0.16 -12.31
N TYR A 331 -6.88 0.54 -12.76
CA TYR A 331 -6.48 1.82 -12.17
C TYR A 331 -7.44 2.98 -12.48
N ARG A 332 -8.41 2.78 -13.40
CA ARG A 332 -9.50 3.76 -13.60
C ARG A 332 -10.33 4.00 -12.32
N TYR A 333 -10.38 3.01 -11.43
CA TYR A 333 -11.07 3.15 -10.13
C TYR A 333 -10.19 3.79 -9.05
N GLY A 334 -9.01 4.27 -9.42
CA GLY A 334 -8.04 4.89 -8.53
C GLY A 334 -6.95 3.95 -8.05
N ILE A 335 -6.06 4.53 -7.30
CA ILE A 335 -4.89 3.86 -6.71
C ILE A 335 -4.72 4.34 -5.27
N SER A 336 -4.06 3.53 -4.45
CA SER A 336 -3.73 3.90 -3.07
C SER A 336 -2.30 3.46 -2.74
N PHE A 337 -1.33 4.06 -3.44
CA PHE A 337 0.09 3.75 -3.29
C PHE A 337 0.70 4.48 -2.10
N ASN A 338 1.17 3.76 -1.08
CA ASN A 338 1.87 4.34 0.06
C ASN A 338 2.99 5.29 -0.36
N LYS A 339 3.81 4.87 -1.35
CA LYS A 339 4.95 5.64 -1.84
C LYS A 339 4.58 7.05 -2.32
N LEU A 340 3.44 7.20 -3.02
CA LEU A 340 3.00 8.51 -3.52
C LEU A 340 2.74 9.48 -2.37
N PHE A 341 2.02 9.03 -1.36
CA PHE A 341 1.70 9.87 -0.20
C PHE A 341 2.93 10.17 0.66
N GLU A 342 3.91 9.26 0.72
CA GLU A 342 5.20 9.52 1.36
C GLU A 342 6.05 10.55 0.60
N TYR A 343 6.03 10.51 -0.74
CA TYR A 343 6.70 11.49 -1.58
C TYR A 343 6.11 12.89 -1.39
N MET A 344 4.78 12.98 -1.39
CA MET A 344 4.06 14.22 -1.09
C MET A 344 4.30 14.68 0.36
N ALA A 345 4.37 13.75 1.33
CA ALA A 345 4.69 14.07 2.71
C ALA A 345 6.09 14.70 2.84
N ALA A 346 7.06 14.24 2.06
CA ALA A 346 8.41 14.81 2.00
C ALA A 346 8.50 16.16 1.26
N ARG A 347 7.38 16.71 0.80
CA ARG A 347 7.34 17.96 0.02
C ARG A 347 8.19 17.88 -1.26
N ARG A 348 8.19 16.72 -1.94
CA ARG A 348 8.94 16.55 -3.18
C ARG A 348 7.99 16.60 -4.38
N PRO A 349 8.26 17.43 -5.38
CA PRO A 349 7.50 17.40 -6.64
C PRO A 349 7.58 15.98 -7.21
N THR A 350 6.46 15.46 -7.69
CA THR A 350 6.36 14.07 -8.13
C THR A 350 6.02 14.00 -9.62
N VAL A 351 6.83 13.27 -10.39
CA VAL A 351 6.43 12.84 -11.73
C VAL A 351 5.58 11.58 -11.59
N PHE A 352 4.32 11.65 -12.03
CA PHE A 352 3.33 10.62 -11.84
C PHE A 352 2.88 10.04 -13.17
N ALA A 353 3.32 8.83 -13.48
CA ALA A 353 3.04 8.14 -14.74
C ALA A 353 2.18 6.89 -14.49
N THR A 354 0.88 7.11 -14.34
CA THR A 354 -0.10 6.03 -14.15
C THR A 354 -1.40 6.32 -14.90
N GLN A 355 -2.12 5.26 -15.25
CA GLN A 355 -3.45 5.38 -15.85
C GLN A 355 -4.53 5.42 -14.75
N SER A 356 -4.68 6.56 -14.09
CA SER A 356 -5.69 6.73 -13.04
C SER A 356 -6.64 7.87 -13.40
N ALA A 357 -7.95 7.64 -13.24
CA ALA A 357 -8.94 8.72 -13.32
C ALA A 357 -8.85 9.68 -12.12
N TYR A 358 -8.30 9.18 -11.02
CA TYR A 358 -8.07 9.94 -9.78
C TYR A 358 -6.57 10.20 -9.64
N ASP A 359 -6.13 11.31 -10.20
CA ASP A 359 -4.72 11.71 -10.21
C ASP A 359 -4.48 12.81 -9.16
N PRO A 360 -3.98 12.47 -7.96
CA PRO A 360 -3.77 13.47 -6.93
C PRO A 360 -2.66 14.47 -7.26
N VAL A 361 -1.70 14.10 -8.13
CA VAL A 361 -0.63 15.00 -8.54
C VAL A 361 -1.17 16.09 -9.46
N ALA A 362 -1.98 15.72 -10.46
CA ALA A 362 -2.62 16.69 -11.36
C ALA A 362 -3.61 17.59 -10.63
N VAL A 363 -4.48 17.00 -9.77
CA VAL A 363 -5.53 17.77 -9.06
C VAL A 363 -4.95 18.79 -8.09
N THR A 364 -3.83 18.46 -7.45
CA THR A 364 -3.21 19.33 -6.43
C THR A 364 -2.12 20.24 -7.00
N GLY A 365 -1.62 19.98 -8.18
CA GLY A 365 -0.42 20.63 -8.69
C GLY A 365 0.87 20.23 -7.98
N ALA A 366 0.90 19.06 -7.35
CA ALA A 366 2.05 18.56 -6.59
C ALA A 366 3.20 18.03 -7.49
N GLY A 367 3.15 18.25 -8.79
CA GLY A 367 4.15 17.80 -9.74
C GLY A 367 3.59 17.71 -11.17
N ILE A 368 4.07 16.73 -11.95
CA ILE A 368 3.76 16.57 -13.36
C ILE A 368 3.19 15.17 -13.61
N SER A 369 2.01 15.11 -14.21
CA SER A 369 1.40 13.84 -14.64
C SER A 369 1.74 13.54 -16.09
N VAL A 370 2.09 12.29 -16.35
CA VAL A 370 2.53 11.79 -17.66
C VAL A 370 1.78 10.49 -17.96
N ALA A 371 1.57 10.19 -19.25
CA ALA A 371 1.05 8.89 -19.64
C ALA A 371 1.98 7.75 -19.18
N PRO A 372 1.45 6.61 -18.72
CA PRO A 372 2.28 5.45 -18.43
C PRO A 372 2.93 4.89 -19.70
N ASP A 373 4.04 4.17 -19.54
CA ASP A 373 4.78 3.53 -20.62
C ASP A 373 5.30 4.52 -21.71
N ASP A 374 5.45 5.83 -21.38
CA ASP A 374 5.98 6.89 -22.25
C ASP A 374 7.34 7.41 -21.70
N PRO A 375 8.47 6.81 -22.10
CA PRO A 375 9.79 7.24 -21.62
C PRO A 375 10.17 8.66 -22.12
N GLU A 376 9.72 9.07 -23.30
CA GLU A 376 9.92 10.42 -23.83
C GLU A 376 9.16 11.48 -23.01
N GLY A 377 7.91 11.18 -22.66
CA GLY A 377 7.09 12.03 -21.78
C GLY A 377 7.70 12.17 -20.40
N LEU A 378 8.18 11.05 -19.83
CA LEU A 378 8.91 11.07 -18.55
C LEU A 378 10.19 11.92 -18.64
N ALA A 379 10.99 11.74 -19.70
CA ALA A 379 12.21 12.52 -19.90
C ALA A 379 11.92 14.04 -19.96
N ARG A 380 10.88 14.43 -20.71
CA ARG A 380 10.42 15.83 -20.74
C ARG A 380 10.03 16.34 -19.36
N ALA A 381 9.26 15.53 -18.58
CA ALA A 381 8.87 15.92 -17.23
C ALA A 381 10.07 16.03 -16.27
N PHE A 382 11.08 15.16 -16.38
CA PHE A 382 12.31 15.24 -15.60
C PHE A 382 13.06 16.53 -15.89
N LEU A 383 13.24 16.86 -17.17
CA LEU A 383 13.90 18.10 -17.59
C LEU A 383 13.09 19.36 -17.22
N GLN A 384 11.76 19.28 -17.27
CA GLN A 384 10.89 20.38 -16.84
C GLN A 384 11.07 20.67 -15.35
N LEU A 385 11.11 19.65 -14.48
CA LEU A 385 11.39 19.84 -13.06
C LEU A 385 12.82 20.37 -12.83
N ALA A 386 13.81 19.86 -13.56
CA ALA A 386 15.20 20.31 -13.45
C ALA A 386 15.40 21.78 -13.85
N ASN A 387 14.54 22.30 -14.72
CA ASN A 387 14.56 23.70 -15.18
C ASN A 387 13.59 24.62 -14.40
N ALA A 388 12.78 24.05 -13.50
CA ALA A 388 11.86 24.83 -12.69
C ALA A 388 12.60 25.67 -11.63
N THR A 389 12.04 26.80 -11.30
CA THR A 389 12.58 27.65 -10.24
C THR A 389 12.40 27.01 -8.87
N HIS A 390 13.21 27.43 -7.90
CA HIS A 390 13.08 26.95 -6.52
C HIS A 390 11.68 27.24 -5.95
N GLU A 391 11.08 28.37 -6.31
CA GLU A 391 9.74 28.75 -5.88
C GLU A 391 8.66 27.83 -6.44
N GLU A 392 8.73 27.47 -7.73
CA GLU A 392 7.80 26.51 -8.36
C GLU A 392 7.92 25.12 -7.72
N LEU A 393 9.15 24.62 -7.51
CA LEU A 393 9.37 23.34 -6.86
C LEU A 393 8.85 23.32 -5.41
N ALA A 394 9.08 24.42 -4.67
CA ALA A 394 8.60 24.58 -3.31
C ALA A 394 7.05 24.62 -3.25
N ALA A 395 6.41 25.31 -4.22
CA ALA A 395 4.95 25.35 -4.33
C ALA A 395 4.36 23.96 -4.61
N MET A 396 4.92 23.19 -5.56
CA MET A 396 4.51 21.81 -5.84
C MET A 396 4.65 20.93 -4.60
N GLY A 397 5.79 21.02 -3.89
CA GLY A 397 6.03 20.27 -2.66
C GLY A 397 5.06 20.62 -1.54
N ALA A 398 4.74 21.91 -1.37
CA ALA A 398 3.78 22.39 -0.38
C ALA A 398 2.37 21.88 -0.67
N ALA A 399 1.92 21.93 -1.93
CA ALA A 399 0.64 21.43 -2.37
C ALA A 399 0.47 19.92 -2.08
N GLY A 400 1.51 19.11 -2.36
CA GLY A 400 1.50 17.69 -2.03
C GLY A 400 1.40 17.42 -0.54
N ARG A 401 2.17 18.15 0.27
CA ARG A 401 2.12 18.00 1.74
C ARG A 401 0.77 18.40 2.33
N GLU A 402 0.19 19.48 1.83
CA GLU A 402 -1.14 19.93 2.27
C GLU A 402 -2.20 18.87 1.96
N TYR A 403 -2.18 18.30 0.76
CA TYR A 403 -3.08 17.24 0.37
C TYR A 403 -2.97 16.01 1.29
N VAL A 404 -1.76 15.53 1.55
CA VAL A 404 -1.55 14.39 2.45
C VAL A 404 -1.97 14.72 3.88
N THR A 405 -1.74 15.94 4.35
CA THR A 405 -2.16 16.37 5.68
C THR A 405 -3.67 16.34 5.84
N ARG A 406 -4.41 16.74 4.81
CA ARG A 406 -5.88 16.79 4.83
C ARG A 406 -6.53 15.44 4.58
N GLU A 407 -6.06 14.68 3.55
CA GLU A 407 -6.77 13.51 3.03
C GLU A 407 -6.11 12.17 3.41
N HIS A 408 -4.80 12.17 3.67
CA HIS A 408 -4.01 10.95 3.87
C HIS A 408 -3.21 10.94 5.17
N ASN A 409 -3.62 11.74 6.16
CA ASN A 409 -3.04 11.70 7.51
C ASN A 409 -3.57 10.45 8.24
N MET A 410 -2.67 9.57 8.66
CA MET A 410 -3.02 8.30 9.30
C MET A 410 -3.81 8.50 10.60
N VAL A 411 -3.60 9.59 11.32
CA VAL A 411 -4.38 9.91 12.53
C VAL A 411 -5.84 10.14 12.18
N SER A 412 -6.14 11.00 11.19
CA SER A 412 -7.52 11.31 10.75
C SER A 412 -8.20 10.08 10.12
N LEU A 413 -7.45 9.30 9.33
CA LEU A 413 -7.94 8.03 8.78
C LEU A 413 -8.25 7.02 9.88
N GLY A 414 -7.43 6.96 10.92
CA GLY A 414 -7.66 6.15 12.11
C GLY A 414 -8.91 6.56 12.87
N GLU A 415 -9.19 7.85 13.00
CA GLU A 415 -10.41 8.38 13.60
C GLU A 415 -11.65 7.97 12.80
N THR A 416 -11.58 8.08 11.47
CA THR A 416 -12.64 7.62 10.56
C THR A 416 -12.87 6.12 10.70
N PHE A 417 -11.79 5.32 10.74
CA PHE A 417 -11.88 3.88 10.95
C PHE A 417 -12.52 3.53 12.30
N ALA A 418 -12.13 4.21 13.36
CA ALA A 418 -12.73 4.02 14.68
C ALA A 418 -14.22 4.37 14.69
N ALA A 419 -14.62 5.46 14.05
CA ALA A 419 -16.03 5.85 13.93
C ALA A 419 -16.85 4.81 13.13
N VAL A 420 -16.29 4.19 12.08
CA VAL A 420 -16.90 3.05 11.37
C VAL A 420 -17.04 1.85 12.29
N VAL A 421 -16.00 1.48 13.02
CA VAL A 421 -16.02 0.34 13.96
C VAL A 421 -17.05 0.55 15.06
N GLU A 422 -17.19 1.76 15.58
CA GLU A 422 -18.15 2.12 16.63
C GLU A 422 -19.59 2.34 16.10
N GLY A 423 -19.80 2.35 14.78
CA GLY A 423 -21.12 2.57 14.16
C GLY A 423 -21.60 4.01 14.26
N ARG A 424 -20.70 4.96 14.41
CA ARG A 424 -20.99 6.40 14.53
C ARG A 424 -20.97 7.13 13.19
N LEU A 425 -20.45 6.52 12.13
CA LEU A 425 -20.46 7.06 10.77
C LEU A 425 -21.67 6.53 10.00
N SER A 426 -22.43 7.46 9.43
CA SER A 426 -23.43 7.15 8.41
C SER A 426 -22.79 7.40 7.03
N PRO A 427 -22.80 6.40 6.11
CA PRO A 427 -22.29 6.58 4.74
C PRO A 427 -23.21 7.53 3.92
N PRO A 428 -22.73 8.12 2.80
CA PRO A 428 -21.43 7.89 2.15
C PRO A 428 -20.43 9.00 2.43
N GLN A 429 -19.15 8.65 2.60
CA GLN A 429 -18.03 9.60 2.58
C GLN A 429 -17.02 9.11 1.55
N ILE A 430 -17.30 9.41 0.29
CA ILE A 430 -16.31 9.27 -0.80
C ILE A 430 -16.05 10.71 -1.29
N PRO A 431 -14.79 11.13 -1.43
CA PRO A 431 -14.49 12.42 -2.06
C PRO A 431 -15.01 12.41 -3.49
N VAL A 432 -15.71 13.46 -3.87
CA VAL A 432 -16.18 13.72 -5.23
C VAL A 432 -15.01 14.15 -6.10
#